data_191095f1239066bcc2da4c267161cbcb
#
_entry.id   191095f1239066bcc2da4c267161cbcb
#
_cell.length_a   1.000
_cell.length_b   1.000
_cell.length_c   1.000
_cell.angle_alpha   90.00
_cell.angle_beta   90.00
_cell.angle_gamma   90.00
#
_symmetry.space_group_name_H-M   'P 1'
#
loop_
_entity.id
_entity.type
_entity.pdbx_description
1 polymer ?
#
loop_
_entity_poly.entity_id
_entity_poly.type
_entity_poly.pdbx_seq_one_letter_code
_entity_poly.pdbx_strand_id
1 'polypeptide(L)'
;IVQPLLYDFHENAFIPFFVLWFVYFLESKNFKLSVLFLFLCLMIKEDTSLYMIAICIFYAFRKGYLKNSLIMLGITLVYFILAMTFISVHGMGLMEGHYGLYYLGGEKGMLPIIRNIWYAPEFFVKNVFADDNFKYVIYTMGSLLFVPLISKDFKRLILIIPFVAFGLMTDYAYQHDIGF
;
A
#
# COMPACT_ATOMS: atom_id res chain seq x y z
N ILE A 1 -3.47 13.71 -17.05
CA ILE A 1 -4.46 12.67 -16.60
C ILE A 1 -4.84 11.74 -17.76
N VAL A 2 -4.74 12.17 -19.02
CA VAL A 2 -5.16 11.36 -20.19
C VAL A 2 -4.03 10.47 -20.73
N GLN A 3 -2.77 10.85 -20.59
CA GLN A 3 -1.64 10.11 -21.14
C GLN A 3 -1.50 8.66 -20.65
N PRO A 4 -1.63 8.31 -19.35
CA PRO A 4 -1.54 6.92 -18.91
C PRO A 4 -2.65 6.02 -19.47
N LEU A 5 -3.84 6.58 -19.72
CA LEU A 5 -4.98 5.83 -20.25
C LEU A 5 -4.84 5.47 -21.74
N LEU A 6 -3.97 6.18 -22.47
CA LEU A 6 -3.76 5.95 -23.90
C LEU A 6 -2.59 5.03 -24.22
N TYR A 7 -1.62 4.89 -23.29
CA TYR A 7 -0.39 4.14 -23.55
C TYR A 7 -0.35 2.75 -22.93
N ASP A 8 -1.01 2.55 -21.77
CA ASP A 8 -1.04 1.25 -21.12
C ASP A 8 -2.27 1.16 -20.21
N PHE A 9 -2.95 0.00 -20.24
CA PHE A 9 -4.06 -0.27 -19.34
C PHE A 9 -3.49 -0.66 -17.97
N HIS A 10 -3.45 0.31 -17.06
CA HIS A 10 -3.04 0.05 -15.70
C HIS A 10 -4.23 -0.36 -14.84
N GLU A 11 -4.24 -1.60 -14.38
CA GLU A 11 -5.23 -2.15 -13.46
C GLU A 11 -5.39 -1.27 -12.18
N ASN A 12 -4.33 -0.59 -11.79
CA ASN A 12 -4.32 0.33 -10.64
C ASN A 12 -5.37 1.46 -10.72
N ALA A 13 -5.85 1.79 -11.94
CA ALA A 13 -6.90 2.79 -12.13
C ALA A 13 -8.25 2.39 -11.48
N PHE A 14 -8.48 1.09 -11.27
CA PHE A 14 -9.69 0.59 -10.62
C PHE A 14 -9.63 0.62 -9.08
N ILE A 15 -8.43 0.68 -8.49
CA ILE A 15 -8.25 0.66 -7.03
C ILE A 15 -9.09 1.74 -6.35
N PRO A 16 -9.03 3.04 -6.75
CA PRO A 16 -9.81 4.08 -6.09
C PRO A 16 -11.31 3.82 -6.16
N PHE A 17 -11.80 3.32 -7.29
CA PHE A 17 -13.21 3.03 -7.49
C PHE A 17 -13.70 1.94 -6.52
N PHE A 18 -13.05 0.80 -6.46
CA PHE A 18 -13.47 -0.30 -5.59
C PHE A 18 -13.22 0.00 -4.11
N VAL A 19 -12.15 0.72 -3.77
CA VAL A 19 -11.89 1.16 -2.39
C VAL A 19 -12.98 2.12 -1.90
N LEU A 20 -13.44 3.05 -2.73
CA LEU A 20 -14.54 3.97 -2.36
C LEU A 20 -15.83 3.21 -2.08
N TRP A 21 -16.19 2.23 -2.93
CA TRP A 21 -17.37 1.39 -2.71
C TRP A 21 -17.21 0.50 -1.47
N PHE A 22 -16.02 -0.07 -1.26
CA PHE A 22 -15.73 -0.82 -0.03
C PHE A 22 -15.98 0.02 1.22
N VAL A 23 -15.39 1.22 1.27
CA VAL A 23 -15.55 2.15 2.40
C VAL A 23 -17.01 2.56 2.58
N TYR A 24 -17.71 2.89 1.50
CA TYR A 24 -19.12 3.24 1.52
C TYR A 24 -19.98 2.13 2.13
N PHE A 25 -19.83 0.89 1.69
CA PHE A 25 -20.60 -0.23 2.24
C PHE A 25 -20.18 -0.60 3.66
N LEU A 26 -18.93 -0.42 4.01
CA LEU A 26 -18.45 -0.60 5.38
C LEU A 26 -19.10 0.44 6.32
N GLU A 27 -19.15 1.70 5.93
CA GLU A 27 -19.80 2.76 6.70
C GLU A 27 -21.33 2.59 6.77
N SER A 28 -21.94 2.11 5.70
CA SER A 28 -23.37 1.74 5.66
C SER A 28 -23.69 0.46 6.43
N LYS A 29 -22.69 -0.18 7.07
CA LYS A 29 -22.82 -1.44 7.81
C LYS A 29 -23.36 -2.61 6.98
N ASN A 30 -23.25 -2.54 5.66
CA ASN A 30 -23.61 -3.62 4.77
C ASN A 30 -22.42 -4.58 4.60
N PHE A 31 -22.30 -5.51 5.56
CA PHE A 31 -21.17 -6.43 5.63
C PHE A 31 -20.98 -7.26 4.34
N LYS A 32 -22.06 -7.75 3.74
CA LYS A 32 -21.98 -8.60 2.54
C LYS A 32 -21.38 -7.86 1.36
N LEU A 33 -21.85 -6.64 1.10
CA LEU A 33 -21.30 -5.83 0.01
C LEU A 33 -19.88 -5.33 0.32
N SER A 34 -19.58 -5.02 1.58
CA SER A 34 -18.20 -4.69 1.97
C SER A 34 -17.23 -5.84 1.65
N VAL A 35 -17.60 -7.08 1.98
CA VAL A 35 -16.77 -8.26 1.68
C VAL A 35 -16.63 -8.46 0.17
N LEU A 36 -17.71 -8.28 -0.60
CA LEU A 36 -17.64 -8.37 -2.06
C LEU A 36 -16.63 -7.36 -2.62
N PHE A 37 -16.73 -6.08 -2.23
CA PHE A 37 -15.83 -5.06 -2.73
C PHE A 37 -14.40 -5.22 -2.18
N LEU A 38 -14.23 -5.80 -0.99
CA LEU A 38 -12.91 -6.22 -0.52
C LEU A 38 -12.27 -7.22 -1.49
N PHE A 39 -13.00 -8.29 -1.87
CA PHE A 39 -12.47 -9.25 -2.83
C PHE A 39 -12.16 -8.61 -4.18
N LEU A 40 -13.02 -7.73 -4.69
CA LEU A 40 -12.76 -7.01 -5.94
C LEU A 40 -11.47 -6.15 -5.83
N CYS A 41 -11.23 -5.49 -4.72
CA CYS A 41 -9.97 -4.79 -4.47
C CYS A 41 -8.77 -5.74 -4.51
N LEU A 42 -8.86 -6.87 -3.80
CA LEU A 42 -7.75 -7.82 -3.70
C LEU A 42 -7.42 -8.50 -5.03
N MET A 43 -8.40 -8.64 -5.94
CA MET A 43 -8.20 -9.22 -7.27
C MET A 43 -7.48 -8.30 -8.25
N ILE A 44 -7.36 -7.01 -7.97
CA ILE A 44 -6.70 -6.08 -8.89
C ILE A 44 -5.19 -6.32 -8.89
N LYS A 45 -4.59 -6.30 -7.70
CA LYS A 45 -3.14 -6.45 -7.52
C LYS A 45 -2.82 -6.86 -6.09
N GLU A 46 -1.73 -7.59 -5.91
CA GLU A 46 -1.26 -8.03 -4.58
C GLU A 46 -0.98 -6.86 -3.63
N ASP A 47 -0.44 -5.76 -4.14
CA ASP A 47 -0.14 -4.56 -3.35
C ASP A 47 -1.39 -3.91 -2.74
N THR A 48 -2.55 -4.09 -3.40
CA THR A 48 -3.82 -3.55 -2.91
C THR A 48 -4.16 -4.09 -1.52
N SER A 49 -3.72 -5.31 -1.20
CA SER A 49 -3.92 -5.91 0.12
C SER A 49 -3.35 -5.06 1.25
N LEU A 50 -2.24 -4.37 1.03
CA LEU A 50 -1.59 -3.53 2.04
C LEU A 50 -2.41 -2.25 2.33
N TYR A 51 -3.00 -1.66 1.29
CA TYR A 51 -3.95 -0.55 1.47
C TYR A 51 -5.20 -1.01 2.22
N MET A 52 -5.72 -2.20 1.89
CA MET A 52 -6.89 -2.77 2.57
C MET A 52 -6.59 -3.10 4.03
N ILE A 53 -5.40 -3.59 4.37
CA ILE A 53 -4.93 -3.79 5.75
C ILE A 53 -5.00 -2.47 6.52
N ALA A 54 -4.43 -1.39 5.97
CA ALA A 54 -4.45 -0.08 6.63
C ALA A 54 -5.87 0.44 6.86
N ILE A 55 -6.76 0.30 5.86
CA ILE A 55 -8.16 0.70 5.98
C ILE A 55 -8.85 -0.13 7.07
N CYS A 56 -8.68 -1.46 7.08
CA CYS A 56 -9.27 -2.33 8.10
C CYS A 56 -8.76 -1.99 9.50
N ILE A 57 -7.47 -1.70 9.68
CA ILE A 57 -6.90 -1.26 10.95
C ILE A 57 -7.53 0.07 11.38
N PHE A 58 -7.62 1.04 10.48
CA PHE A 58 -8.25 2.34 10.77
C PHE A 58 -9.69 2.16 11.27
N TYR A 59 -10.50 1.35 10.58
CA TYR A 59 -11.89 1.11 10.99
C TYR A 59 -12.00 0.26 12.26
N ALA A 60 -11.03 -0.59 12.59
CA ALA A 60 -11.00 -1.33 13.85
C ALA A 60 -10.91 -0.38 15.08
N PHE A 61 -10.28 0.79 14.91
CA PHE A 61 -10.24 1.82 15.96
C PHE A 61 -11.50 2.69 16.06
N ARG A 62 -12.46 2.52 15.14
CA ARG A 62 -13.74 3.26 15.17
C ARG A 62 -14.81 2.47 15.91
N LYS A 63 -15.56 3.16 16.76
CA LYS A 63 -16.67 2.55 17.54
C LYS A 63 -17.70 1.92 16.59
N GLY A 64 -18.04 0.67 16.85
CA GLY A 64 -19.08 -0.07 16.12
C GLY A 64 -18.62 -0.77 14.84
N TYR A 65 -17.32 -0.72 14.51
CA TYR A 65 -16.76 -1.39 13.30
C TYR A 65 -15.79 -2.51 13.63
N LEU A 66 -15.35 -2.66 14.88
CA LEU A 66 -14.28 -3.54 15.30
C LEU A 66 -14.44 -4.98 14.79
N LYS A 67 -15.58 -5.61 15.02
CA LYS A 67 -15.82 -7.01 14.63
C LYS A 67 -15.68 -7.22 13.12
N ASN A 68 -16.36 -6.39 12.33
CA ASN A 68 -16.35 -6.52 10.87
C ASN A 68 -14.97 -6.21 10.31
N SER A 69 -14.31 -5.19 10.82
CA SER A 69 -12.95 -4.81 10.39
C SER A 69 -11.93 -5.87 10.71
N LEU A 70 -12.00 -6.54 11.87
CA LEU A 70 -11.11 -7.64 12.21
C LEU A 70 -11.31 -8.86 11.32
N ILE A 71 -12.56 -9.19 10.95
CA ILE A 71 -12.84 -10.28 10.01
C ILE A 71 -12.24 -9.95 8.64
N MET A 72 -12.46 -8.73 8.13
CA MET A 72 -11.93 -8.29 6.85
C MET A 72 -10.41 -8.22 6.87
N LEU A 73 -9.81 -7.76 7.96
CA LEU A 73 -8.36 -7.77 8.17
C LEU A 73 -7.81 -9.19 8.08
N GLY A 74 -8.46 -10.16 8.75
CA GLY A 74 -8.08 -11.56 8.67
C GLY A 74 -8.12 -12.11 7.23
N ILE A 75 -9.20 -11.83 6.49
CA ILE A 75 -9.33 -12.22 5.07
C ILE A 75 -8.19 -11.61 4.24
N THR A 76 -7.92 -10.32 4.44
CA THR A 76 -6.88 -9.60 3.68
C THR A 76 -5.48 -10.13 3.99
N LEU A 77 -5.19 -10.44 5.26
CA LEU A 77 -3.90 -11.02 5.67
C LEU A 77 -3.69 -12.42 5.07
N VAL A 78 -4.72 -13.28 5.12
CA VAL A 78 -4.65 -14.61 4.50
C VAL A 78 -4.41 -14.49 3.00
N TYR A 79 -5.16 -13.62 2.31
CA TYR A 79 -4.94 -13.36 0.90
C TYR A 79 -3.51 -12.89 0.61
N PHE A 80 -3.02 -11.90 1.37
CA PHE A 80 -1.67 -11.36 1.20
C PHE A 80 -0.60 -12.45 1.33
N ILE A 81 -0.69 -13.30 2.38
CA ILE A 81 0.27 -14.40 2.58
C ILE A 81 0.22 -15.38 1.41
N LEU A 82 -0.98 -15.76 0.96
CA LEU A 82 -1.14 -16.68 -0.17
C LEU A 82 -0.60 -16.08 -1.48
N ALA A 83 -0.93 -14.84 -1.78
CA ALA A 83 -0.46 -14.12 -2.96
C ALA A 83 1.08 -14.01 -2.95
N MET A 84 1.67 -13.57 -1.84
CA MET A 84 3.13 -13.46 -1.71
C MET A 84 3.84 -14.82 -1.82
N THR A 85 3.26 -15.88 -1.23
CA THR A 85 3.80 -17.23 -1.38
C THR A 85 3.73 -17.72 -2.82
N PHE A 86 2.60 -17.47 -3.50
CA PHE A 86 2.43 -17.84 -4.91
C PHE A 86 3.45 -17.10 -5.80
N ILE A 87 3.61 -15.79 -5.62
CA ILE A 87 4.55 -14.97 -6.39
C ILE A 87 6.00 -15.40 -6.12
N SER A 88 6.36 -15.72 -4.88
CA SER A 88 7.71 -16.16 -4.54
C SER A 88 8.09 -17.48 -5.22
N VAL A 89 7.13 -18.35 -5.50
CA VAL A 89 7.34 -19.65 -6.16
C VAL A 89 7.29 -19.55 -7.68
N HIS A 90 6.41 -18.72 -8.24
CA HIS A 90 6.10 -18.69 -9.67
C HIS A 90 6.46 -17.37 -10.35
N GLY A 91 6.75 -16.32 -9.58
CA GLY A 91 7.03 -14.99 -10.10
C GLY A 91 8.43 -14.85 -10.68
N MET A 92 8.60 -13.89 -11.61
CA MET A 92 9.88 -13.60 -12.26
C MET A 92 10.82 -12.72 -11.41
N GLY A 93 10.60 -12.58 -10.10
CA GLY A 93 11.47 -11.77 -9.23
C GLY A 93 11.40 -10.26 -9.45
N LEU A 94 10.33 -9.76 -10.10
CA LEU A 94 10.16 -8.32 -10.36
C LEU A 94 10.17 -7.48 -9.06
N MET A 95 9.61 -8.00 -7.97
CA MET A 95 9.69 -7.35 -6.66
C MET A 95 11.13 -7.18 -6.16
N GLU A 96 12.01 -8.12 -6.49
CA GLU A 96 13.41 -8.07 -6.09
C GLU A 96 14.14 -6.88 -6.73
N GLY A 97 13.78 -6.55 -7.98
CA GLY A 97 14.33 -5.39 -8.67
C GLY A 97 13.87 -4.05 -8.10
N HIS A 98 12.68 -3.99 -7.51
CA HIS A 98 12.13 -2.74 -6.95
C HIS A 98 12.62 -2.42 -5.52
N TYR A 99 13.09 -3.41 -4.78
CA TYR A 99 13.51 -3.28 -3.39
C TYR A 99 14.93 -3.79 -3.16
N GLY A 100 15.75 -3.81 -4.22
CA GLY A 100 17.10 -4.36 -4.21
C GLY A 100 18.01 -3.77 -3.14
N LEU A 101 17.88 -2.48 -2.85
CA LEU A 101 18.64 -1.77 -1.81
C LEU A 101 18.45 -2.34 -0.39
N TYR A 102 17.32 -2.99 -0.14
CA TYR A 102 16.99 -3.50 1.21
C TYR A 102 17.42 -4.95 1.46
N TYR A 103 18.05 -5.59 0.47
CA TYR A 103 18.63 -6.93 0.62
C TYR A 103 20.08 -6.84 1.08
N LEU A 104 20.36 -7.21 2.32
CA LEU A 104 21.70 -7.13 2.90
C LEU A 104 22.59 -8.37 2.63
N GLY A 105 22.08 -9.41 1.96
CA GLY A 105 22.82 -10.67 1.82
C GLY A 105 22.43 -11.56 0.63
N GLY A 106 21.92 -10.99 -0.47
CA GLY A 106 21.50 -11.80 -1.64
C GLY A 106 20.26 -12.64 -1.40
N GLU A 107 19.52 -12.34 -0.35
CA GLU A 107 18.24 -12.96 0.01
C GLU A 107 17.13 -12.49 -0.93
N LYS A 108 16.04 -13.25 -1.00
CA LYS A 108 14.91 -12.99 -1.90
C LYS A 108 13.60 -12.95 -1.14
N GLY A 109 12.64 -12.14 -1.63
CA GLY A 109 11.30 -12.03 -1.08
C GLY A 109 11.11 -10.93 -0.02
N MET A 110 9.89 -10.75 0.48
CA MET A 110 9.52 -9.64 1.39
C MET A 110 9.96 -9.86 2.84
N LEU A 111 10.05 -11.10 3.31
CA LEU A 111 10.42 -11.39 4.70
C LEU A 111 11.83 -10.88 5.07
N PRO A 112 12.87 -11.06 4.23
CA PRO A 112 14.17 -10.46 4.48
C PRO A 112 14.14 -8.94 4.59
N ILE A 113 13.33 -8.24 3.79
CA ILE A 113 13.20 -6.79 3.87
C ILE A 113 12.67 -6.37 5.24
N ILE A 114 11.58 -6.99 5.70
CA ILE A 114 10.99 -6.72 7.03
C ILE A 114 12.01 -6.99 8.13
N ARG A 115 12.73 -8.11 8.02
CA ARG A 115 13.79 -8.48 8.96
C ARG A 115 14.92 -7.44 8.96
N ASN A 116 15.37 -7.00 7.80
CA ASN A 116 16.47 -6.05 7.64
C ASN A 116 16.10 -4.65 8.15
N ILE A 117 14.84 -4.22 8.02
CA ILE A 117 14.33 -3.00 8.67
C ILE A 117 14.53 -3.07 10.19
N TRP A 118 14.31 -4.25 10.78
CA TRP A 118 14.47 -4.44 12.23
C TRP A 118 15.94 -4.49 12.66
N TYR A 119 16.80 -5.15 11.89
CA TYR A 119 18.22 -5.31 12.22
C TYR A 119 19.09 -4.12 11.88
N ALA A 120 18.74 -3.34 10.87
CA ALA A 120 19.49 -2.18 10.41
C ALA A 120 18.59 -0.95 10.19
N PRO A 121 17.91 -0.46 11.25
CA PRO A 121 16.97 0.66 11.12
C PRO A 121 17.64 1.93 10.63
N GLU A 122 18.89 2.19 10.98
CA GLU A 122 19.64 3.37 10.52
C GLU A 122 19.83 3.37 9.00
N PHE A 123 20.16 2.22 8.43
CA PHE A 123 20.31 2.06 6.98
C PHE A 123 18.97 2.31 6.27
N PHE A 124 17.88 1.77 6.82
CA PHE A 124 16.54 1.97 6.30
C PHE A 124 16.14 3.46 6.34
N VAL A 125 16.29 4.11 7.49
CA VAL A 125 15.96 5.52 7.66
C VAL A 125 16.78 6.40 6.70
N LYS A 126 18.09 6.14 6.59
CA LYS A 126 18.97 6.90 5.69
C LYS A 126 18.52 6.82 4.23
N ASN A 127 18.14 5.64 3.75
CA ASN A 127 17.69 5.45 2.38
C ASN A 127 16.29 6.04 2.13
N VAL A 128 15.36 5.87 3.09
CA VAL A 128 14.01 6.44 3.02
C VAL A 128 14.04 7.97 2.97
N PHE A 129 14.96 8.59 3.69
CA PHE A 129 15.09 10.06 3.73
C PHE A 129 16.21 10.60 2.84
N ALA A 130 16.68 9.83 1.85
CA ALA A 130 17.56 10.36 0.81
C ALA A 130 16.87 11.51 0.04
N ASP A 131 17.67 12.44 -0.48
CA ASP A 131 17.19 13.72 -1.03
C ASP A 131 16.07 13.57 -2.08
N ASP A 132 16.15 12.56 -2.95
CA ASP A 132 15.15 12.36 -3.99
C ASP A 132 13.82 11.79 -3.45
N ASN A 133 13.90 10.94 -2.44
CA ASN A 133 12.73 10.38 -1.76
C ASN A 133 11.95 11.47 -1.01
N PHE A 134 12.65 12.43 -0.43
CA PHE A 134 12.01 13.56 0.25
C PHE A 134 11.23 14.45 -0.73
N LYS A 135 11.77 14.68 -1.93
CA LYS A 135 11.06 15.37 -3.00
C LYS A 135 9.75 14.66 -3.36
N TYR A 136 9.78 13.32 -3.52
CA TYR A 136 8.59 12.54 -3.78
C TYR A 136 7.48 12.77 -2.74
N VAL A 137 7.83 12.76 -1.44
CA VAL A 137 6.85 13.02 -0.37
C VAL A 137 6.26 14.42 -0.50
N ILE A 138 7.10 15.45 -0.73
CA ILE A 138 6.65 16.84 -0.88
C ILE A 138 5.70 16.96 -2.08
N TYR A 139 6.03 16.39 -3.22
CA TYR A 139 5.20 16.48 -4.41
C TYR A 139 3.88 15.72 -4.25
N THR A 140 3.93 14.53 -3.65
CA THR A 140 2.71 13.74 -3.39
C THR A 140 1.80 14.45 -2.39
N MET A 141 2.33 14.96 -1.29
CA MET A 141 1.55 15.71 -0.30
C MET A 141 1.12 17.07 -0.85
N GLY A 142 1.96 17.72 -1.65
CA GLY A 142 1.65 18.99 -2.32
C GLY A 142 0.49 18.87 -3.30
N SER A 143 0.44 17.81 -4.09
CA SER A 143 -0.67 17.55 -5.01
C SER A 143 -2.01 17.34 -4.27
N LEU A 144 -1.95 16.85 -3.04
CA LEU A 144 -3.09 16.72 -2.13
C LEU A 144 -3.31 17.96 -1.25
N LEU A 145 -2.60 19.08 -1.54
CA LEU A 145 -2.64 20.33 -0.77
C LEU A 145 -2.40 20.12 0.74
N PHE A 146 -1.62 19.10 1.11
CA PHE A 146 -1.35 18.70 2.50
C PHE A 146 -2.60 18.43 3.36
N VAL A 147 -3.78 18.31 2.72
CA VAL A 147 -5.06 18.05 3.41
C VAL A 147 -5.00 16.86 4.38
N PRO A 148 -4.34 15.75 4.05
CA PRO A 148 -4.24 14.63 4.99
C PRO A 148 -3.53 14.98 6.30
N LEU A 149 -2.54 15.88 6.26
CA LEU A 149 -1.77 16.30 7.44
C LEU A 149 -2.52 17.32 8.32
N ILE A 150 -3.47 18.06 7.73
CA ILE A 150 -4.28 19.07 8.45
C ILE A 150 -5.41 18.40 9.25
N SER A 151 -5.66 17.10 9.01
CA SER A 151 -6.73 16.39 9.71
C SER A 151 -6.49 16.33 11.22
N LYS A 152 -7.48 16.77 12.00
CA LYS A 152 -7.45 16.68 13.46
C LYS A 152 -7.52 15.23 13.98
N ASP A 153 -7.92 14.28 13.14
CA ASP A 153 -7.99 12.86 13.48
C ASP A 153 -6.68 12.16 13.08
N PHE A 154 -5.76 12.06 14.03
CA PHE A 154 -4.45 11.43 13.83
C PHE A 154 -4.54 9.97 13.33
N LYS A 155 -5.65 9.27 13.60
CA LYS A 155 -5.87 7.90 13.13
C LYS A 155 -5.97 7.82 11.60
N ARG A 156 -6.35 8.92 10.93
CA ARG A 156 -6.39 8.96 9.46
C ARG A 156 -5.01 8.88 8.82
N LEU A 157 -3.94 9.20 9.55
CA LEU A 157 -2.57 9.03 9.05
C LEU A 157 -2.23 7.56 8.77
N ILE A 158 -2.89 6.60 9.44
CA ILE A 158 -2.74 5.17 9.17
C ILE A 158 -3.04 4.85 7.69
N LEU A 159 -3.98 5.56 7.08
CA LEU A 159 -4.37 5.35 5.68
C LEU A 159 -3.29 5.79 4.68
N ILE A 160 -2.43 6.71 5.10
CA ILE A 160 -1.36 7.27 4.24
C ILE A 160 -0.09 6.43 4.35
N ILE A 161 0.13 5.76 5.50
CA ILE A 161 1.36 5.02 5.78
C ILE A 161 1.74 4.05 4.66
N PRO A 162 0.87 3.12 4.19
CA PRO A 162 1.27 2.18 3.15
C PRO A 162 1.63 2.89 1.85
N PHE A 163 0.90 3.94 1.48
CA PHE A 163 1.13 4.68 0.25
C PHE A 163 2.49 5.39 0.26
N VAL A 164 2.79 6.09 1.36
CA VAL A 164 4.07 6.77 1.52
C VAL A 164 5.20 5.77 1.68
N ALA A 165 5.01 4.71 2.47
CA ALA A 165 6.03 3.69 2.69
C ALA A 165 6.44 3.00 1.39
N PHE A 166 5.48 2.60 0.55
CA PHE A 166 5.79 1.96 -0.73
C PHE A 166 6.49 2.90 -1.70
N GLY A 167 6.02 4.14 -1.80
CA GLY A 167 6.67 5.12 -2.65
C GLY A 167 8.10 5.46 -2.22
N LEU A 168 8.35 5.49 -0.91
CA LEU A 168 9.67 5.78 -0.35
C LEU A 168 10.63 4.58 -0.40
N MET A 169 10.11 3.35 -0.36
CA MET A 169 10.92 2.13 -0.36
C MET A 169 11.30 1.65 -1.76
N THR A 170 10.64 2.13 -2.80
CA THR A 170 10.94 1.68 -4.15
C THR A 170 12.23 2.30 -4.67
N ASP A 171 13.07 1.46 -5.28
CA ASP A 171 14.33 1.84 -5.94
C ASP A 171 14.10 2.21 -7.43
N TYR A 172 12.83 2.30 -7.85
CA TYR A 172 12.49 2.51 -9.24
C TYR A 172 12.51 4.00 -9.58
N ALA A 173 13.49 4.42 -10.38
CA ALA A 173 13.71 5.82 -10.76
C ALA A 173 12.46 6.52 -11.30
N TYR A 174 11.62 5.81 -12.07
CA TYR A 174 10.37 6.36 -12.63
C TYR A 174 9.30 6.73 -11.59
N GLN A 175 9.35 6.21 -10.37
CA GLN A 175 8.42 6.61 -9.32
C GLN A 175 8.82 7.92 -8.64
N HIS A 176 10.09 8.28 -8.73
CA HIS A 176 10.65 9.51 -8.17
C HIS A 176 10.78 10.62 -9.21
N ASP A 177 10.80 10.26 -10.50
CA ASP A 177 10.97 11.20 -11.60
C ASP A 177 9.61 11.75 -12.04
N ILE A 178 9.39 13.02 -11.75
CA ILE A 178 8.13 13.74 -12.04
C ILE A 178 8.18 14.38 -13.43
N GLY A 179 9.20 14.07 -14.21
CA GLY A 179 9.46 14.61 -15.54
C GLY A 179 8.71 13.94 -16.69
N PHE A 180 7.69 13.10 -16.42
CA PHE A 180 6.88 12.45 -17.45
C PHE A 180 5.42 12.89 -17.45
#